data_6f662ed11289135648b83016010305c0
#
_entry.id   6f662ed11289135648b83016010305c0
#
_cell.length_a   1.000
_cell.length_b   1.000
_cell.length_c   1.000
_cell.angle_alpha   90.00
_cell.angle_beta   90.00
_cell.angle_gamma   90.00
#
_symmetry.space_group_name_H-M   'P 1'
#
loop_
_entity.id
_entity.type
_entity.pdbx_description
1 polymer ?
#
loop_
_entity_poly.entity_id
_entity_poly.type
_entity_poly.pdbx_seq_one_letter_code
_entity_poly.pdbx_strand_id
1 'polypeptide(L)'
;MAKRNTFREDEELEEQINLHDILRIGVYLKPYKARVIRILAVVVMMSCISVVVPYLTKVMIDSAIPTKNLTLLGELTALLAVLIVIFELGLRYRTVEITRVGQLMLKDMRRDIFTHIQTLPFSYFDSRPHGKILIRVVNYVNTLSDTLSSGLINVISDVFTFLITLVVMFVIDWRLALFSLALFPFLIAWVLVLQHFQRRAYQVLSNKQSNLNAYIHESIAGVKTTQTFAQEAAQFKTFQEQQNDVRTSWMKAVHIQFLMWPGIQTISVMTIALIYFVGVTGFGGVEVSTGVLIAFVGYANNFWNPVISIGNFYNQLITCSAYLERIFETLDVQPEIRNAPDAVDLPQIEGRVDFNDVVFRYEPDGRNILNLVDLHVEPGKTIALVGPTGAGKTTIINLLSRFYDVAEGSVTIDGHDVRSVTLESLRRQMGVMLQDTFIFSGNVRENIRYGKLDATDEEIVAAAKAVHAHDFIMDLPDGYDTVVEERGSTLSAGQRQLIAFARVLLADPRILILDEATSNIDTRTEEALQAGLNHLLKGRTSFIIAHRLSTIENADEICYIDHGQIVEQGNHAELLARHGAYYRLYESQYAMIKV
;
A
#
# COMPACT_ATOMS: atom_id res chain seq x y z
N MET A 1 -14.29 16.09 4.45
CA MET A 1 -12.96 16.46 3.91
C MET A 1 -11.95 16.27 5.02
N ALA A 2 -11.05 15.30 4.90
CA ALA A 2 -9.94 15.16 5.84
C ALA A 2 -9.10 16.44 5.80
N LYS A 3 -8.86 17.07 6.97
CA LYS A 3 -7.96 18.23 7.07
C LYS A 3 -6.61 17.86 6.43
N ARG A 4 -6.13 18.70 5.52
CA ARG A 4 -4.79 18.56 4.94
C ARG A 4 -3.77 18.67 6.08
N ASN A 5 -2.94 17.65 6.26
CA ASN A 5 -1.80 17.69 7.18
C ASN A 5 -0.90 18.86 6.81
N THR A 6 -0.85 19.84 7.69
CA THR A 6 0.12 20.93 7.62
C THR A 6 1.16 20.68 8.70
N PHE A 7 2.43 21.01 8.45
CA PHE A 7 3.53 20.85 9.44
C PHE A 7 3.34 21.71 10.72
N ARG A 8 2.26 22.48 10.80
CA ARG A 8 1.92 23.39 11.91
C ARG A 8 0.89 22.84 12.89
N GLU A 9 0.13 21.80 12.51
CA GLU A 9 -0.93 21.22 13.34
C GLU A 9 -0.59 19.78 13.72
N ASP A 10 -0.69 19.45 15.01
CA ASP A 10 -0.53 18.08 15.50
C ASP A 10 -1.82 17.27 15.21
N GLU A 11 -1.68 16.07 14.64
CA GLU A 11 -2.82 15.17 14.42
C GLU A 11 -3.24 14.51 15.73
N GLU A 12 -4.54 14.49 16.02
CA GLU A 12 -5.11 13.63 17.06
C GLU A 12 -5.20 12.20 16.54
N LEU A 13 -4.48 11.29 17.17
CA LEU A 13 -4.56 9.86 16.87
C LEU A 13 -5.81 9.28 17.56
N GLU A 14 -6.80 8.88 16.79
CA GLU A 14 -7.91 8.06 17.29
C GLU A 14 -7.40 6.66 17.62
N GLU A 15 -7.48 6.28 18.90
CA GLU A 15 -6.89 5.06 19.45
C GLU A 15 -7.95 4.05 19.87
N GLN A 16 -8.64 3.46 18.93
CA GLN A 16 -9.50 2.31 19.22
C GLN A 16 -8.94 1.05 18.57
N ILE A 17 -8.73 0.00 19.39
CA ILE A 17 -8.37 -1.32 18.87
C ILE A 17 -9.63 -1.94 18.26
N ASN A 18 -9.63 -2.10 16.94
CA ASN A 18 -10.68 -2.81 16.24
C ASN A 18 -10.41 -4.32 16.28
N LEU A 19 -11.02 -5.00 17.26
CA LEU A 19 -10.88 -6.46 17.41
C LEU A 19 -11.42 -7.23 16.21
N HIS A 20 -12.40 -6.69 15.48
CA HIS A 20 -12.95 -7.33 14.30
C HIS A 20 -11.90 -7.48 13.20
N ASP A 21 -11.14 -6.43 12.92
CA ASP A 21 -10.10 -6.46 11.87
C ASP A 21 -8.93 -7.37 12.28
N ILE A 22 -8.58 -7.40 13.57
CA ILE A 22 -7.59 -8.35 14.08
C ILE A 22 -8.04 -9.80 13.88
N LEU A 23 -9.32 -10.11 14.11
CA LEU A 23 -9.84 -11.45 13.90
C LEU A 23 -9.89 -11.85 12.42
N ARG A 24 -10.12 -10.90 11.51
CA ARG A 24 -10.08 -11.13 10.05
C ARG A 24 -8.73 -11.65 9.57
N ILE A 25 -7.63 -11.28 10.21
CA ILE A 25 -6.31 -11.84 9.91
C ILE A 25 -6.26 -13.36 10.08
N GLY A 26 -7.07 -13.92 10.96
CA GLY A 26 -7.17 -15.36 11.14
C GLY A 26 -7.43 -16.13 9.84
N VAL A 27 -8.07 -15.48 8.85
CA VAL A 27 -8.29 -16.07 7.53
C VAL A 27 -6.95 -16.37 6.84
N TYR A 28 -5.96 -15.48 6.94
CA TYR A 28 -4.63 -15.67 6.37
C TYR A 28 -3.75 -16.63 7.16
N LEU A 29 -4.04 -16.88 8.45
CA LEU A 29 -3.35 -17.88 9.26
C LEU A 29 -3.92 -19.30 9.06
N LYS A 30 -5.19 -19.42 8.67
CA LYS A 30 -5.91 -20.69 8.52
C LYS A 30 -5.20 -21.71 7.59
N PRO A 31 -4.63 -21.34 6.44
CA PRO A 31 -3.89 -22.27 5.58
C PRO A 31 -2.64 -22.87 6.26
N TYR A 32 -2.07 -22.15 7.23
CA TYR A 32 -0.83 -22.51 7.90
C TYR A 32 -1.02 -23.13 9.30
N LYS A 33 -2.26 -23.49 9.66
CA LYS A 33 -2.62 -24.02 10.99
C LYS A 33 -1.73 -25.17 11.47
N ALA A 34 -1.36 -26.09 10.59
CA ALA A 34 -0.49 -27.23 10.94
C ALA A 34 0.93 -26.78 11.34
N ARG A 35 1.47 -25.71 10.73
CA ARG A 35 2.75 -25.12 11.11
C ARG A 35 2.65 -24.40 12.44
N VAL A 36 1.57 -23.62 12.63
CA VAL A 36 1.30 -22.90 13.89
C VAL A 36 1.18 -23.89 15.05
N ILE A 37 0.45 -24.99 14.89
CA ILE A 37 0.34 -26.05 15.91
C ILE A 37 1.72 -26.65 16.25
N ARG A 38 2.57 -26.92 15.26
CA ARG A 38 3.93 -27.41 15.51
C ARG A 38 4.79 -26.40 16.27
N ILE A 39 4.68 -25.11 15.91
CA ILE A 39 5.37 -24.05 16.64
C ILE A 39 4.91 -24.01 18.10
N LEU A 40 3.60 -24.08 18.35
CA LEU A 40 3.04 -24.09 19.71
C LEU A 40 3.53 -25.33 20.49
N ALA A 41 3.60 -26.50 19.87
CA ALA A 41 4.13 -27.69 20.51
C ALA A 41 5.60 -27.53 20.92
N VAL A 42 6.42 -26.92 20.05
CA VAL A 42 7.82 -26.60 20.38
C VAL A 42 7.91 -25.56 21.49
N VAL A 43 7.04 -24.53 21.49
CA VAL A 43 6.96 -23.53 22.56
C VAL A 43 6.67 -24.21 23.91
N VAL A 44 5.68 -25.11 23.96
CA VAL A 44 5.34 -25.85 25.21
C VAL A 44 6.54 -26.69 25.66
N MET A 45 7.18 -27.42 24.75
CA MET A 45 8.39 -28.20 25.05
C MET A 45 9.50 -27.31 25.65
N MET A 46 9.77 -26.16 25.03
CA MET A 46 10.78 -25.20 25.51
C MET A 46 10.42 -24.64 26.89
N SER A 47 9.14 -24.31 27.13
CA SER A 47 8.66 -23.85 28.43
C SER A 47 8.84 -24.94 29.52
N CYS A 48 8.60 -26.21 29.20
CA CYS A 48 8.89 -27.29 30.12
C CYS A 48 10.40 -27.39 30.43
N ILE A 49 11.25 -27.32 29.43
CA ILE A 49 12.72 -27.37 29.63
C ILE A 49 13.19 -26.21 30.52
N SER A 50 12.69 -24.98 30.28
CA SER A 50 13.08 -23.80 31.07
C SER A 50 12.75 -23.93 32.56
N VAL A 51 11.75 -24.72 32.90
CA VAL A 51 11.37 -25.02 34.32
C VAL A 51 12.14 -26.19 34.87
N VAL A 52 12.44 -27.20 34.07
CA VAL A 52 13.21 -28.39 34.49
C VAL A 52 14.68 -28.04 34.81
N VAL A 53 15.30 -27.09 34.09
CA VAL A 53 16.70 -26.71 34.32
C VAL A 53 16.98 -26.24 35.77
N PRO A 54 16.24 -25.28 36.37
CA PRO A 54 16.41 -24.91 37.78
C PRO A 54 16.13 -26.07 38.74
N TYR A 55 15.16 -26.95 38.43
CA TYR A 55 14.86 -28.12 39.25
C TYR A 55 16.03 -29.12 39.27
N LEU A 56 16.66 -29.39 38.12
CA LEU A 56 17.86 -30.25 38.06
C LEU A 56 19.00 -29.65 38.87
N THR A 57 19.18 -28.31 38.77
CA THR A 57 20.18 -27.61 39.58
C THR A 57 19.92 -27.79 41.08
N LYS A 58 18.66 -27.71 41.52
CA LYS A 58 18.25 -28.04 42.91
C LYS A 58 18.71 -29.44 43.29
N VAL A 59 18.38 -30.47 42.47
CA VAL A 59 18.74 -31.87 42.76
C VAL A 59 20.26 -32.05 42.82
N MET A 60 21.02 -31.41 41.97
CA MET A 60 22.49 -31.45 42.01
C MET A 60 23.02 -30.90 43.35
N ILE A 61 22.49 -29.78 43.84
CA ILE A 61 22.94 -29.12 45.06
C ILE A 61 22.50 -29.86 46.30
N ASP A 62 21.27 -30.33 46.34
CA ASP A 62 20.69 -30.95 47.54
C ASP A 62 21.08 -32.42 47.69
N SER A 63 21.35 -33.16 46.59
CA SER A 63 21.57 -34.60 46.64
C SER A 63 22.96 -35.02 46.14
N ALA A 64 23.40 -34.58 44.96
CA ALA A 64 24.64 -35.07 44.38
C ALA A 64 25.92 -34.53 45.06
N ILE A 65 25.94 -33.25 45.41
CA ILE A 65 27.09 -32.57 46.02
C ILE A 65 27.31 -33.05 47.48
N PRO A 66 26.30 -33.03 48.37
CA PRO A 66 26.49 -33.43 49.77
C PRO A 66 26.92 -34.91 49.89
N THR A 67 26.39 -35.79 49.02
CA THR A 67 26.75 -37.22 49.02
C THR A 67 28.05 -37.54 48.31
N LYS A 68 28.67 -36.51 47.68
CA LYS A 68 29.90 -36.65 46.86
C LYS A 68 29.74 -37.72 45.75
N ASN A 69 28.50 -37.90 45.26
CA ASN A 69 28.21 -38.88 44.21
C ASN A 69 28.56 -38.31 42.83
N LEU A 70 29.80 -38.55 42.39
CA LEU A 70 30.28 -38.04 41.11
C LEU A 70 29.53 -38.64 39.91
N THR A 71 29.03 -39.87 40.02
CA THR A 71 28.25 -40.52 38.97
C THR A 71 26.93 -39.78 38.74
N LEU A 72 26.15 -39.55 39.80
CA LEU A 72 24.91 -38.81 39.74
C LEU A 72 25.14 -37.37 39.24
N LEU A 73 26.20 -36.73 39.73
CA LEU A 73 26.54 -35.36 39.25
C LEU A 73 26.85 -35.34 37.75
N GLY A 74 27.61 -36.34 37.26
CA GLY A 74 27.92 -36.50 35.85
C GLY A 74 26.67 -36.71 34.98
N GLU A 75 25.76 -37.60 35.42
CA GLU A 75 24.49 -37.89 34.72
C GLU A 75 23.59 -36.66 34.65
N LEU A 76 23.41 -35.93 35.75
CA LEU A 76 22.61 -34.73 35.78
C LEU A 76 23.20 -33.61 34.93
N THR A 77 24.55 -33.46 34.94
CA THR A 77 25.24 -32.48 34.10
C THR A 77 25.08 -32.83 32.61
N ALA A 78 25.22 -34.09 32.25
CA ALA A 78 25.02 -34.56 30.88
C ALA A 78 23.56 -34.32 30.41
N LEU A 79 22.59 -34.67 31.26
CA LEU A 79 21.15 -34.39 31.01
C LEU A 79 20.89 -32.88 30.79
N LEU A 80 21.47 -32.05 31.66
CA LEU A 80 21.32 -30.58 31.55
C LEU A 80 21.90 -30.07 30.25
N ALA A 81 23.10 -30.56 29.85
CA ALA A 81 23.70 -30.19 28.56
C ALA A 81 22.83 -30.62 27.38
N VAL A 82 22.25 -31.81 27.40
CA VAL A 82 21.33 -32.29 26.36
C VAL A 82 20.07 -31.41 26.29
N LEU A 83 19.47 -31.08 27.43
CA LEU A 83 18.28 -30.22 27.49
C LEU A 83 18.55 -28.80 26.95
N ILE A 84 19.73 -28.22 27.25
CA ILE A 84 20.14 -26.93 26.69
C ILE A 84 20.26 -27.01 25.17
N VAL A 85 20.89 -28.07 24.62
CA VAL A 85 21.00 -28.26 23.16
C VAL A 85 19.62 -28.39 22.53
N ILE A 86 18.71 -29.17 23.14
CA ILE A 86 17.32 -29.31 22.65
C ILE A 86 16.59 -27.96 22.70
N PHE A 87 16.77 -27.17 23.75
CA PHE A 87 16.20 -25.85 23.90
C PHE A 87 16.67 -24.89 22.78
N GLU A 88 17.98 -24.85 22.51
CA GLU A 88 18.56 -23.99 21.45
C GLU A 88 18.11 -24.40 20.05
N LEU A 89 18.03 -25.71 19.79
CA LEU A 89 17.47 -26.23 18.52
C LEU A 89 15.99 -25.88 18.38
N GLY A 90 15.22 -25.99 19.48
CA GLY A 90 13.83 -25.57 19.56
C GLY A 90 13.66 -24.09 19.30
N LEU A 91 14.51 -23.25 19.88
CA LEU A 91 14.50 -21.79 19.69
C LEU A 91 14.76 -21.43 18.20
N ARG A 92 15.78 -22.06 17.61
CA ARG A 92 16.08 -21.89 16.17
C ARG A 92 14.89 -22.32 15.30
N TYR A 93 14.34 -23.51 15.55
CA TYR A 93 13.18 -24.01 14.79
C TYR A 93 11.99 -23.07 14.92
N ARG A 94 11.63 -22.66 16.14
CA ARG A 94 10.56 -21.71 16.42
C ARG A 94 10.75 -20.43 15.62
N THR A 95 11.91 -19.79 15.73
CA THR A 95 12.19 -18.49 15.08
C THR A 95 12.09 -18.59 13.56
N VAL A 96 12.67 -19.62 12.96
CA VAL A 96 12.63 -19.82 11.50
C VAL A 96 11.21 -20.10 11.01
N GLU A 97 10.47 -20.97 11.68
CA GLU A 97 9.09 -21.30 11.25
C GLU A 97 8.10 -20.15 11.47
N ILE A 98 8.26 -19.37 12.54
CA ILE A 98 7.46 -18.14 12.77
C ILE A 98 7.69 -17.16 11.62
N THR A 99 8.96 -16.86 11.32
CA THR A 99 9.31 -15.94 10.23
C THR A 99 8.76 -16.44 8.90
N ARG A 100 8.87 -17.75 8.63
CA ARG A 100 8.35 -18.37 7.41
C ARG A 100 6.81 -18.23 7.30
N VAL A 101 6.08 -18.51 8.37
CA VAL A 101 4.61 -18.34 8.39
C VAL A 101 4.23 -16.88 8.17
N GLY A 102 4.92 -15.94 8.84
CA GLY A 102 4.70 -14.51 8.64
C GLY A 102 4.90 -14.08 7.18
N GLN A 103 6.02 -14.49 6.55
CA GLN A 103 6.30 -14.15 5.15
C GLN A 103 5.32 -14.78 4.16
N LEU A 104 4.85 -16.01 4.42
CA LEU A 104 3.82 -16.64 3.60
C LEU A 104 2.48 -15.92 3.70
N MET A 105 2.08 -15.54 4.91
CA MET A 105 0.88 -14.73 5.15
C MET A 105 0.95 -13.38 4.43
N LEU A 106 2.11 -12.69 4.50
CA LEU A 106 2.33 -11.44 3.78
C LEU A 106 2.23 -11.60 2.27
N LYS A 107 2.81 -12.68 1.74
CA LYS A 107 2.71 -12.99 0.30
C LYS A 107 1.25 -13.11 -0.12
N ASP A 108 0.43 -13.83 0.65
CA ASP A 108 -0.99 -14.02 0.35
C ASP A 108 -1.76 -12.69 0.46
N MET A 109 -1.54 -11.91 1.52
CA MET A 109 -2.16 -10.59 1.68
C MET A 109 -1.79 -9.63 0.55
N ARG A 110 -0.51 -9.55 0.17
CA ARG A 110 -0.07 -8.70 -0.94
C ARG A 110 -0.69 -9.11 -2.26
N ARG A 111 -0.76 -10.42 -2.53
CA ARG A 111 -1.44 -10.92 -3.71
C ARG A 111 -2.90 -10.49 -3.74
N ASP A 112 -3.62 -10.68 -2.65
CA ASP A 112 -5.04 -10.37 -2.57
C ASP A 112 -5.29 -8.86 -2.70
N ILE A 113 -4.49 -8.02 -2.02
CA ILE A 113 -4.57 -6.56 -2.13
C ILE A 113 -4.24 -6.14 -3.57
N PHE A 114 -3.15 -6.64 -4.15
CA PHE A 114 -2.74 -6.28 -5.50
C PHE A 114 -3.79 -6.68 -6.53
N THR A 115 -4.30 -7.91 -6.45
CA THR A 115 -5.36 -8.39 -7.35
C THR A 115 -6.63 -7.55 -7.20
N HIS A 116 -7.01 -7.23 -5.97
CA HIS A 116 -8.19 -6.41 -5.69
C HIS A 116 -8.05 -4.98 -6.24
N ILE A 117 -6.90 -4.33 -6.02
CA ILE A 117 -6.63 -2.98 -6.55
C ILE A 117 -6.77 -2.93 -8.08
N GLN A 118 -6.37 -3.99 -8.80
CA GLN A 118 -6.53 -4.05 -10.26
C GLN A 118 -8.00 -4.10 -10.71
N THR A 119 -8.93 -4.42 -9.81
CA THR A 119 -10.38 -4.47 -10.10
C THR A 119 -11.13 -3.20 -9.69
N LEU A 120 -10.45 -2.27 -9.00
CA LEU A 120 -11.08 -1.05 -8.50
C LEU A 120 -11.38 -0.05 -9.62
N PRO A 121 -12.46 0.73 -9.50
CA PRO A 121 -12.85 1.72 -10.50
C PRO A 121 -11.88 2.91 -10.53
N PHE A 122 -11.89 3.66 -11.63
CA PHE A 122 -11.07 4.87 -11.78
C PHE A 122 -11.37 5.93 -10.70
N SER A 123 -12.62 6.05 -10.26
CA SER A 123 -13.04 6.93 -9.16
C SER A 123 -12.20 6.73 -7.88
N TYR A 124 -11.78 5.49 -7.62
CA TYR A 124 -10.91 5.19 -6.47
C TYR A 124 -9.52 5.81 -6.61
N PHE A 125 -8.95 5.79 -7.82
CA PHE A 125 -7.61 6.31 -8.10
C PHE A 125 -7.61 7.84 -8.23
N ASP A 126 -8.64 8.40 -8.85
CA ASP A 126 -8.79 9.86 -9.04
C ASP A 126 -8.98 10.59 -7.71
N SER A 127 -9.67 9.95 -6.75
CA SER A 127 -9.95 10.53 -5.44
C SER A 127 -8.79 10.40 -4.43
N ARG A 128 -7.76 9.61 -4.73
CA ARG A 128 -6.68 9.28 -3.80
C ARG A 128 -5.28 9.44 -4.39
N PRO A 129 -4.34 10.06 -3.68
CA PRO A 129 -2.94 10.12 -4.13
C PRO A 129 -2.33 8.71 -4.27
N HIS A 130 -1.68 8.42 -5.40
CA HIS A 130 -1.06 7.11 -5.68
C HIS A 130 -0.07 6.66 -4.59
N GLY A 131 0.67 7.60 -3.98
CA GLY A 131 1.58 7.29 -2.88
C GLY A 131 0.88 6.70 -1.64
N LYS A 132 -0.37 7.11 -1.34
CA LYS A 132 -1.15 6.52 -0.23
C LYS A 132 -1.54 5.07 -0.52
N ILE A 133 -1.86 4.75 -1.77
CA ILE A 133 -2.20 3.38 -2.18
C ILE A 133 -0.96 2.48 -2.05
N LEU A 134 0.20 2.96 -2.52
CA LEU A 134 1.46 2.23 -2.43
C LEU A 134 1.85 1.91 -0.98
N ILE A 135 1.73 2.87 -0.06
CA ILE A 135 2.01 2.69 1.36
C ILE A 135 1.14 1.58 1.96
N ARG A 136 -0.15 1.47 1.58
CA ARG A 136 -1.06 0.41 2.04
C ARG A 136 -0.60 -0.98 1.62
N VAL A 137 -0.15 -1.13 0.37
CA VAL A 137 0.28 -2.43 -0.19
C VAL A 137 1.64 -2.88 0.34
N VAL A 138 2.56 -1.95 0.56
CA VAL A 138 3.96 -2.26 0.90
C VAL A 138 4.22 -2.10 2.39
N ASN A 139 4.07 -0.88 2.92
CA ASN A 139 4.56 -0.56 4.26
C ASN A 139 3.66 -1.15 5.36
N TYR A 140 2.34 -0.98 5.24
CA TYR A 140 1.42 -1.48 6.26
C TYR A 140 1.48 -3.00 6.36
N VAL A 141 1.53 -3.69 5.22
CA VAL A 141 1.64 -5.16 5.19
C VAL A 141 2.94 -5.64 5.84
N ASN A 142 4.08 -4.96 5.62
CA ASN A 142 5.36 -5.31 6.26
C ASN A 142 5.28 -5.24 7.79
N THR A 143 4.75 -4.14 8.33
CA THR A 143 4.65 -3.94 9.77
C THR A 143 3.74 -4.97 10.45
N LEU A 144 2.70 -5.45 9.75
CA LEU A 144 1.83 -6.53 10.24
C LEU A 144 2.58 -7.83 10.48
N SER A 145 3.53 -8.20 9.61
CA SER A 145 4.32 -9.42 9.77
C SER A 145 5.05 -9.48 11.09
N ASP A 146 5.74 -8.40 11.42
CA ASP A 146 6.59 -8.36 12.61
C ASP A 146 5.75 -8.44 13.89
N THR A 147 4.61 -7.76 13.90
CA THR A 147 3.69 -7.77 15.04
C THR A 147 3.00 -9.11 15.25
N LEU A 148 2.48 -9.70 14.18
CA LEU A 148 1.65 -10.90 14.28
C LEU A 148 2.46 -12.18 14.35
N SER A 149 3.58 -12.27 13.63
CA SER A 149 4.39 -13.48 13.63
C SER A 149 5.25 -13.59 14.90
N SER A 150 6.01 -12.55 15.23
CA SER A 150 6.90 -12.60 16.40
C SER A 150 6.21 -12.16 17.68
N GLY A 151 5.39 -11.11 17.65
CA GLY A 151 4.75 -10.54 18.83
C GLY A 151 3.79 -11.51 19.53
N LEU A 152 2.79 -12.01 18.81
CA LEU A 152 1.77 -12.90 19.38
C LEU A 152 2.34 -14.21 19.94
N ILE A 153 3.26 -14.86 19.20
CA ILE A 153 3.81 -16.15 19.62
C ILE A 153 4.78 -15.97 20.79
N ASN A 154 5.52 -14.85 20.85
CA ASN A 154 6.34 -14.56 22.03
C ASN A 154 5.49 -14.38 23.29
N VAL A 155 4.40 -13.61 23.21
CA VAL A 155 3.47 -13.45 24.35
C VAL A 155 2.89 -14.80 24.78
N ILE A 156 2.44 -15.63 23.84
CA ILE A 156 1.94 -16.98 24.15
C ILE A 156 3.03 -17.80 24.85
N SER A 157 4.27 -17.80 24.31
CA SER A 157 5.41 -18.50 24.91
C SER A 157 5.69 -18.03 26.33
N ASP A 158 5.72 -16.72 26.56
CA ASP A 158 6.04 -16.14 27.86
C ASP A 158 4.93 -16.41 28.89
N VAL A 159 3.67 -16.33 28.48
CA VAL A 159 2.52 -16.67 29.34
C VAL A 159 2.54 -18.15 29.70
N PHE A 160 2.79 -19.07 28.76
CA PHE A 160 2.94 -20.50 29.05
C PHE A 160 4.09 -20.77 30.02
N THR A 161 5.26 -20.17 29.77
CA THR A 161 6.42 -20.33 30.66
C THR A 161 6.12 -19.81 32.06
N PHE A 162 5.46 -18.65 32.18
CA PHE A 162 5.05 -18.07 33.46
C PHE A 162 4.09 -19.00 34.21
N LEU A 163 3.03 -19.50 33.55
CA LEU A 163 2.05 -20.38 34.19
C LEU A 163 2.67 -21.70 34.67
N ILE A 164 3.51 -22.33 33.83
CA ILE A 164 4.19 -23.59 34.22
C ILE A 164 5.16 -23.31 35.38
N THR A 165 5.95 -22.24 35.32
CA THR A 165 6.86 -21.83 36.38
C THR A 165 6.11 -21.62 37.71
N LEU A 166 5.00 -20.91 37.65
CA LEU A 166 4.16 -20.65 38.81
C LEU A 166 3.63 -21.96 39.43
N VAL A 167 3.08 -22.88 38.64
CA VAL A 167 2.62 -24.19 39.10
C VAL A 167 3.74 -24.97 39.80
N VAL A 168 4.92 -25.02 39.20
CA VAL A 168 6.07 -25.75 39.78
C VAL A 168 6.56 -25.12 41.07
N MET A 169 6.61 -23.80 41.17
CA MET A 169 6.95 -23.12 42.43
C MET A 169 5.98 -23.46 43.56
N PHE A 170 4.66 -23.43 43.27
CA PHE A 170 3.65 -23.82 44.28
C PHE A 170 3.73 -25.29 44.71
N VAL A 171 4.13 -26.18 43.78
CA VAL A 171 4.32 -27.62 44.08
C VAL A 171 5.59 -27.85 44.94
N ILE A 172 6.67 -27.08 44.71
CA ILE A 172 7.90 -27.24 45.47
C ILE A 172 7.74 -26.68 46.88
N ASP A 173 7.34 -25.44 47.03
CA ASP A 173 7.03 -24.78 48.30
C ASP A 173 6.06 -23.61 48.11
N TRP A 174 4.82 -23.78 48.53
CA TRP A 174 3.78 -22.77 48.33
C TRP A 174 3.99 -21.49 49.13
N ARG A 175 4.67 -21.57 50.30
CA ARG A 175 4.96 -20.39 51.15
C ARG A 175 6.02 -19.51 50.49
N LEU A 176 7.11 -20.12 50.09
CA LEU A 176 8.18 -19.40 49.39
C LEU A 176 7.70 -18.84 48.05
N ALA A 177 6.78 -19.56 47.36
CA ALA A 177 6.13 -19.07 46.14
C ALA A 177 5.32 -17.78 46.38
N LEU A 178 4.53 -17.73 47.49
CA LEU A 178 3.81 -16.50 47.85
C LEU A 178 4.73 -15.31 48.15
N PHE A 179 5.83 -15.53 48.89
CA PHE A 179 6.81 -14.47 49.11
C PHE A 179 7.50 -14.02 47.82
N SER A 180 7.78 -14.95 46.93
CA SER A 180 8.37 -14.61 45.60
C SER A 180 7.42 -13.75 44.76
N LEU A 181 6.10 -13.93 44.91
CA LEU A 181 5.08 -13.16 44.22
C LEU A 181 4.71 -11.83 44.90
N ALA A 182 5.17 -11.61 46.14
CA ALA A 182 4.77 -10.43 46.93
C ALA A 182 5.08 -9.09 46.26
N LEU A 183 6.18 -9.00 45.48
CA LEU A 183 6.57 -7.81 44.75
C LEU A 183 6.02 -7.77 43.32
N PHE A 184 5.38 -8.83 42.83
CA PHE A 184 4.83 -8.89 41.46
C PHE A 184 3.74 -7.84 41.19
N PRO A 185 2.80 -7.52 42.08
CA PRO A 185 1.84 -6.44 41.89
C PRO A 185 2.52 -5.06 41.71
N PHE A 186 3.62 -4.81 42.45
CA PHE A 186 4.39 -3.56 42.32
C PHE A 186 5.09 -3.49 40.97
N LEU A 187 5.57 -4.61 40.45
CA LEU A 187 6.11 -4.69 39.10
C LEU A 187 5.07 -4.31 38.04
N ILE A 188 3.90 -4.92 38.12
CA ILE A 188 2.79 -4.63 37.18
C ILE A 188 2.43 -3.15 37.25
N ALA A 189 2.26 -2.60 38.45
CA ALA A 189 1.97 -1.19 38.65
C ALA A 189 3.04 -0.29 38.05
N TRP A 190 4.34 -0.59 38.29
CA TRP A 190 5.45 0.14 37.70
C TRP A 190 5.43 0.15 36.18
N VAL A 191 5.25 -1.01 35.57
CA VAL A 191 5.19 -1.15 34.11
C VAL A 191 4.00 -0.39 33.53
N LEU A 192 2.81 -0.53 34.09
CA LEU A 192 1.59 0.14 33.60
C LEU A 192 1.70 1.68 33.70
N VAL A 193 2.22 2.18 34.83
CA VAL A 193 2.42 3.63 35.02
C VAL A 193 3.41 4.17 34.00
N LEU A 194 4.57 3.52 33.85
CA LEU A 194 5.57 3.98 32.89
C LEU A 194 5.08 3.87 31.44
N GLN A 195 4.37 2.80 31.08
CA GLN A 195 3.79 2.67 29.74
C GLN A 195 2.83 3.81 29.43
N HIS A 196 2.01 4.25 30.38
CA HIS A 196 1.11 5.37 30.17
C HIS A 196 1.89 6.67 29.83
N PHE A 197 2.95 6.98 30.57
CA PHE A 197 3.79 8.15 30.30
C PHE A 197 4.60 8.01 29.00
N GLN A 198 5.13 6.83 28.76
CA GLN A 198 5.88 6.52 27.55
C GLN A 198 5.02 6.72 26.29
N ARG A 199 3.79 6.20 26.32
CA ARG A 199 2.84 6.35 25.22
C ARG A 199 2.61 7.81 24.86
N ARG A 200 2.30 8.66 25.85
CA ARG A 200 2.12 10.11 25.63
C ARG A 200 3.36 10.77 25.04
N ALA A 201 4.54 10.43 25.55
CA ALA A 201 5.79 10.99 25.06
C ALA A 201 6.07 10.59 23.60
N TYR A 202 5.81 9.31 23.25
CA TYR A 202 5.98 8.84 21.88
C TYR A 202 4.93 9.40 20.91
N GLN A 203 3.71 9.69 21.34
CA GLN A 203 2.71 10.39 20.54
C GLN A 203 3.19 11.80 20.16
N VAL A 204 3.65 12.57 21.15
CA VAL A 204 4.21 13.91 20.88
C VAL A 204 5.40 13.82 19.93
N LEU A 205 6.29 12.86 20.13
CA LEU A 205 7.43 12.63 19.25
C LEU A 205 6.98 12.29 17.82
N SER A 206 6.00 11.40 17.67
CA SER A 206 5.45 11.00 16.37
C SER A 206 4.88 12.20 15.61
N ASN A 207 4.14 13.07 16.27
CA ASN A 207 3.58 14.29 15.68
C ASN A 207 4.70 15.24 15.22
N LYS A 208 5.71 15.48 16.06
CA LYS A 208 6.85 16.33 15.70
C LYS A 208 7.66 15.74 14.53
N GLN A 209 7.82 14.43 14.50
CA GLN A 209 8.49 13.74 13.38
C GLN A 209 7.67 13.86 12.09
N SER A 210 6.33 13.75 12.17
CA SER A 210 5.43 13.93 11.03
C SER A 210 5.52 15.34 10.46
N ASN A 211 5.53 16.36 11.33
CA ASN A 211 5.68 17.77 10.95
C ASN A 211 7.01 18.03 10.24
N LEU A 212 8.11 17.48 10.78
CA LEU A 212 9.44 17.59 10.16
C LEU A 212 9.46 16.92 8.77
N ASN A 213 8.88 15.72 8.64
CA ASN A 213 8.82 15.00 7.37
C ASN A 213 8.00 15.77 6.33
N ALA A 214 6.87 16.36 6.73
CA ALA A 214 6.04 17.20 5.86
C ALA A 214 6.82 18.44 5.39
N TYR A 215 7.55 19.09 6.29
CA TYR A 215 8.40 20.24 5.97
C TYR A 215 9.53 19.87 5.01
N ILE A 216 10.23 18.75 5.23
CA ILE A 216 11.28 18.25 4.33
C ILE A 216 10.71 17.99 2.94
N HIS A 217 9.54 17.33 2.86
CA HIS A 217 8.88 17.06 1.58
C HIS A 217 8.55 18.35 0.82
N GLU A 218 7.96 19.33 1.50
CA GLU A 218 7.63 20.65 0.93
C GLU A 218 8.90 21.39 0.47
N SER A 219 9.97 21.38 1.28
CA SER A 219 11.24 22.03 0.97
C SER A 219 11.93 21.41 -0.25
N ILE A 220 11.89 20.07 -0.39
CA ILE A 220 12.47 19.38 -1.56
C ILE A 220 11.63 19.69 -2.81
N ALA A 221 10.31 19.64 -2.71
CA ALA A 221 9.43 19.96 -3.84
C ALA A 221 9.59 21.42 -4.29
N GLY A 222 9.81 22.34 -3.33
CA GLY A 222 9.98 23.77 -3.56
C GLY A 222 11.42 24.24 -3.76
N VAL A 223 12.42 23.33 -3.88
CA VAL A 223 13.84 23.71 -3.89
C VAL A 223 14.21 24.73 -4.96
N LYS A 224 13.66 24.58 -6.18
CA LYS A 224 13.88 25.55 -7.27
C LYS A 224 13.41 26.95 -6.89
N THR A 225 12.24 27.06 -6.27
CA THR A 225 11.69 28.33 -5.80
C THR A 225 12.59 28.94 -4.71
N THR A 226 12.99 28.11 -3.73
CA THR A 226 13.90 28.55 -2.66
C THR A 226 15.21 29.13 -3.23
N GLN A 227 15.84 28.43 -4.18
CA GLN A 227 17.07 28.89 -4.81
C GLN A 227 16.85 30.12 -5.69
N THR A 228 15.76 30.18 -6.44
CA THR A 228 15.45 31.34 -7.29
C THR A 228 15.28 32.63 -6.47
N PHE A 229 14.73 32.52 -5.27
CA PHE A 229 14.54 33.66 -4.36
C PHE A 229 15.66 33.82 -3.31
N ALA A 230 16.72 33.00 -3.37
CA ALA A 230 17.85 33.00 -2.44
C ALA A 230 17.41 32.94 -0.95
N GLN A 231 16.45 32.06 -0.64
CA GLN A 231 15.86 31.92 0.71
C GLN A 231 16.38 30.69 1.46
N GLU A 232 17.53 30.13 1.10
CA GLU A 232 18.10 28.92 1.72
C GLU A 232 18.34 29.11 3.23
N ALA A 233 18.82 30.29 3.64
CA ALA A 233 19.07 30.57 5.05
C ALA A 233 17.79 30.59 5.89
N ALA A 234 16.68 31.11 5.35
CA ALA A 234 15.39 31.11 6.04
C ALA A 234 14.84 29.69 6.16
N GLN A 235 14.92 28.91 5.08
CA GLN A 235 14.50 27.51 5.09
C GLN A 235 15.32 26.68 6.06
N PHE A 236 16.64 26.88 6.10
CA PHE A 236 17.51 26.18 7.04
C PHE A 236 17.19 26.52 8.50
N LYS A 237 16.87 27.77 8.80
CA LYS A 237 16.45 28.17 10.15
C LYS A 237 15.18 27.43 10.59
N THR A 238 14.15 27.39 9.74
CA THR A 238 12.90 26.65 10.02
C THR A 238 13.17 25.16 10.19
N PHE A 239 14.03 24.56 9.35
CA PHE A 239 14.46 23.18 9.50
C PHE A 239 15.12 22.92 10.87
N GLN A 240 16.02 23.80 11.30
CA GLN A 240 16.67 23.67 12.60
C GLN A 240 15.67 23.75 13.77
N GLU A 241 14.67 24.61 13.69
CA GLU A 241 13.60 24.72 14.69
C GLU A 241 12.81 23.41 14.78
N GLN A 242 12.35 22.86 13.65
CA GLN A 242 11.63 21.58 13.59
C GLN A 242 12.50 20.41 14.08
N GLN A 243 13.76 20.36 13.66
CA GLN A 243 14.73 19.35 14.11
C GLN A 243 14.96 19.42 15.63
N ASN A 244 15.01 20.60 16.21
CA ASN A 244 15.18 20.80 17.65
C ASN A 244 13.94 20.32 18.43
N ASP A 245 12.74 20.55 17.90
CA ASP A 245 11.49 20.06 18.47
C ASP A 245 11.45 18.52 18.50
N VAL A 246 11.84 17.87 17.40
CA VAL A 246 11.97 16.41 17.33
C VAL A 246 13.00 15.92 18.36
N ARG A 247 14.20 16.52 18.39
CA ARG A 247 15.26 16.15 19.34
C ARG A 247 14.79 16.27 20.80
N THR A 248 14.13 17.37 21.13
CA THR A 248 13.65 17.60 22.51
C THR A 248 12.58 16.59 22.91
N SER A 249 11.66 16.30 22.01
CA SER A 249 10.60 15.30 22.21
C SER A 249 11.18 13.88 22.30
N TRP A 250 12.17 13.55 21.46
CA TRP A 250 12.92 12.30 21.50
C TRP A 250 13.59 12.11 22.86
N MET A 251 14.35 13.11 23.33
CA MET A 251 15.04 13.01 24.62
C MET A 251 14.07 12.80 25.78
N LYS A 252 12.89 13.45 25.78
CA LYS A 252 11.84 13.19 26.79
C LYS A 252 11.34 11.76 26.73
N ALA A 253 11.04 11.23 25.53
CA ALA A 253 10.57 9.86 25.36
C ALA A 253 11.62 8.84 25.82
N VAL A 254 12.88 9.06 25.47
CA VAL A 254 14.04 8.23 25.85
C VAL A 254 14.25 8.22 27.37
N HIS A 255 14.20 9.37 28.04
CA HIS A 255 14.32 9.41 29.50
C HIS A 255 13.26 8.56 30.22
N ILE A 256 12.00 8.62 29.76
CA ILE A 256 10.94 7.79 30.30
C ILE A 256 11.19 6.31 30.00
N GLN A 257 11.59 5.98 28.78
CA GLN A 257 11.88 4.61 28.37
C GLN A 257 13.01 3.99 29.20
N PHE A 258 14.08 4.75 29.43
CA PHE A 258 15.23 4.25 30.22
C PHE A 258 14.95 4.09 31.71
N LEU A 259 13.84 4.59 32.23
CA LEU A 259 13.40 4.28 33.61
C LEU A 259 12.80 2.87 33.74
N MET A 260 12.38 2.27 32.62
CA MET A 260 11.75 0.93 32.62
C MET A 260 12.69 -0.14 33.19
N TRP A 261 13.89 -0.26 32.59
CA TRP A 261 14.87 -1.29 32.98
C TRP A 261 15.38 -1.19 34.41
N PRO A 262 15.87 -0.04 34.90
CA PRO A 262 16.31 0.10 36.30
C PRO A 262 15.21 -0.24 37.30
N GLY A 263 13.97 0.16 37.05
CA GLY A 263 12.85 -0.16 37.93
C GLY A 263 12.56 -1.66 38.01
N ILE A 264 12.46 -2.32 36.85
CA ILE A 264 12.28 -3.79 36.77
C ILE A 264 13.45 -4.50 37.46
N GLN A 265 14.71 -4.10 37.17
CA GLN A 265 15.89 -4.71 37.75
C GLN A 265 15.92 -4.53 39.29
N THR A 266 15.54 -3.35 39.80
CA THR A 266 15.47 -3.10 41.25
C THR A 266 14.45 -4.02 41.91
N ILE A 267 13.23 -4.13 41.34
CA ILE A 267 12.18 -5.02 41.87
C ILE A 267 12.64 -6.49 41.78
N SER A 268 13.31 -6.89 40.71
CA SER A 268 13.91 -8.22 40.54
C SER A 268 14.90 -8.56 41.68
N VAL A 269 15.87 -7.66 41.87
CA VAL A 269 16.88 -7.84 42.93
C VAL A 269 16.24 -7.86 44.32
N MET A 270 15.24 -7.01 44.55
CA MET A 270 14.48 -7.04 45.83
C MET A 270 13.74 -8.35 46.01
N THR A 271 13.15 -8.91 44.95
CA THR A 271 12.49 -10.23 45.01
C THR A 271 13.50 -11.32 45.35
N ILE A 272 14.67 -11.33 44.70
CA ILE A 272 15.73 -12.30 45.01
C ILE A 272 16.23 -12.14 46.47
N ALA A 273 16.44 -10.90 46.92
CA ALA A 273 16.83 -10.63 48.31
C ALA A 273 15.75 -11.13 49.29
N LEU A 274 14.47 -10.94 49.00
CA LEU A 274 13.36 -11.44 49.80
C LEU A 274 13.34 -13.00 49.86
N ILE A 275 13.55 -13.67 48.74
CA ILE A 275 13.64 -15.14 48.65
C ILE A 275 14.78 -15.64 49.56
N TYR A 276 15.98 -15.03 49.50
CA TYR A 276 17.07 -15.41 50.37
C TYR A 276 16.78 -15.09 51.84
N PHE A 277 16.26 -13.90 52.14
CA PHE A 277 15.93 -13.51 53.51
C PHE A 277 14.94 -14.51 54.15
N VAL A 278 13.81 -14.80 53.47
CA VAL A 278 12.77 -15.71 53.93
C VAL A 278 13.30 -17.14 54.07
N GLY A 279 14.05 -17.61 53.09
CA GLY A 279 14.53 -19.00 53.10
C GLY A 279 15.66 -19.28 54.05
N VAL A 280 16.55 -18.27 54.34
CA VAL A 280 17.62 -18.42 55.31
C VAL A 280 17.15 -18.23 56.77
N THR A 281 16.25 -17.26 56.97
CA THR A 281 15.74 -16.94 58.34
C THR A 281 14.61 -17.87 58.81
N GLY A 282 13.98 -18.65 57.90
CA GLY A 282 12.80 -19.41 58.21
C GLY A 282 11.56 -18.55 58.45
N PHE A 283 11.57 -17.30 58.05
CA PHE A 283 10.44 -16.39 58.23
C PHE A 283 9.15 -16.91 57.59
N GLY A 284 8.07 -16.80 58.34
CA GLY A 284 6.77 -17.35 57.87
C GLY A 284 6.68 -18.89 57.89
N GLY A 285 7.61 -19.56 58.59
CA GLY A 285 7.65 -21.04 58.69
C GLY A 285 8.14 -21.73 57.41
N VAL A 286 8.99 -21.04 56.67
CA VAL A 286 9.62 -21.56 55.44
C VAL A 286 10.91 -22.28 55.82
N GLU A 287 10.95 -23.60 55.69
CA GLU A 287 12.14 -24.42 55.88
C GLU A 287 12.51 -25.08 54.55
N VAL A 288 13.49 -24.55 53.86
CA VAL A 288 13.85 -25.00 52.51
C VAL A 288 15.37 -25.26 52.39
N SER A 289 15.73 -26.19 51.51
CA SER A 289 17.13 -26.47 51.21
C SER A 289 17.80 -25.37 50.37
N THR A 290 19.13 -25.34 50.38
CA THR A 290 19.92 -24.42 49.56
C THR A 290 19.57 -24.59 48.05
N GLY A 291 19.36 -25.83 47.59
CA GLY A 291 18.99 -26.10 46.22
C GLY A 291 17.62 -25.52 45.84
N VAL A 292 16.64 -25.58 46.78
CA VAL A 292 15.34 -24.93 46.58
C VAL A 292 15.48 -23.42 46.41
N LEU A 293 16.28 -22.76 47.25
CA LEU A 293 16.53 -21.32 47.13
C LEU A 293 17.08 -20.93 45.77
N ILE A 294 18.10 -21.66 45.29
CA ILE A 294 18.73 -21.41 44.01
C ILE A 294 17.73 -21.65 42.85
N ALA A 295 16.92 -22.70 42.93
CA ALA A 295 15.87 -22.96 41.96
C ALA A 295 14.82 -21.81 41.93
N PHE A 296 14.39 -21.30 43.09
CA PHE A 296 13.44 -20.20 43.19
C PHE A 296 13.99 -18.89 42.62
N VAL A 297 15.28 -18.61 42.80
CA VAL A 297 15.94 -17.49 42.14
C VAL A 297 15.91 -17.65 40.60
N GLY A 298 16.17 -18.86 40.12
CA GLY A 298 16.04 -19.19 38.68
C GLY A 298 14.62 -18.99 38.16
N TYR A 299 13.62 -19.42 38.91
CA TYR A 299 12.21 -19.24 38.54
C TYR A 299 11.76 -17.76 38.61
N ALA A 300 12.19 -17.01 39.64
CA ALA A 300 11.89 -15.59 39.74
C ALA A 300 12.37 -14.78 38.52
N ASN A 301 13.49 -15.16 37.95
CA ASN A 301 13.99 -14.51 36.72
C ASN A 301 13.07 -14.70 35.50
N ASN A 302 12.20 -15.73 35.48
CA ASN A 302 11.24 -15.95 34.41
C ASN A 302 9.97 -15.10 34.53
N PHE A 303 9.77 -14.36 35.64
CA PHE A 303 8.55 -13.56 35.85
C PHE A 303 8.54 -12.24 35.09
N TRP A 304 9.70 -11.71 34.75
CA TRP A 304 9.81 -10.35 34.18
C TRP A 304 9.43 -10.32 32.70
N ASN A 305 9.85 -11.32 31.94
CA ASN A 305 9.66 -11.39 30.49
C ASN A 305 8.18 -11.32 30.07
N PRO A 306 7.25 -12.09 30.65
CA PRO A 306 5.84 -12.02 30.30
C PRO A 306 5.23 -10.63 30.45
N VAL A 307 5.57 -9.91 31.54
CA VAL A 307 5.02 -8.58 31.81
C VAL A 307 5.49 -7.57 30.77
N ILE A 308 6.78 -7.63 30.42
CA ILE A 308 7.37 -6.75 29.40
C ILE A 308 6.81 -7.10 28.02
N SER A 309 6.74 -8.38 27.68
CA SER A 309 6.26 -8.86 26.39
C SER A 309 4.80 -8.49 26.14
N ILE A 310 3.92 -8.68 27.14
CA ILE A 310 2.50 -8.29 27.05
C ILE A 310 2.38 -6.78 26.81
N GLY A 311 3.14 -5.97 27.57
CA GLY A 311 3.11 -4.54 27.44
C GLY A 311 3.57 -4.04 26.06
N ASN A 312 4.66 -4.59 25.55
CA ASN A 312 5.17 -4.27 24.21
C ASN A 312 4.19 -4.72 23.12
N PHE A 313 3.64 -5.91 23.26
CA PHE A 313 2.67 -6.45 22.32
C PHE A 313 1.38 -5.64 22.26
N TYR A 314 0.89 -5.14 23.40
CA TYR A 314 -0.26 -4.25 23.43
C TYR A 314 -0.04 -2.98 22.58
N ASN A 315 1.12 -2.33 22.69
CA ASN A 315 1.45 -1.18 21.86
C ASN A 315 1.57 -1.53 20.37
N GLN A 316 2.15 -2.70 20.06
CA GLN A 316 2.22 -3.19 18.69
C GLN A 316 0.84 -3.50 18.13
N LEU A 317 -0.10 -4.05 18.94
CA LEU A 317 -1.47 -4.32 18.52
C LEU A 317 -2.24 -3.06 18.14
N ILE A 318 -2.04 -1.94 18.84
CA ILE A 318 -2.66 -0.65 18.49
C ILE A 318 -2.20 -0.20 17.11
N THR A 319 -0.90 -0.20 16.88
CA THR A 319 -0.33 0.17 15.57
C THR A 319 -0.80 -0.78 14.46
N CYS A 320 -0.82 -2.08 14.75
CA CYS A 320 -1.28 -3.13 13.86
C CYS A 320 -2.77 -2.94 13.51
N SER A 321 -3.62 -2.63 14.49
CA SER A 321 -5.04 -2.38 14.29
C SER A 321 -5.31 -1.24 13.32
N ALA A 322 -4.58 -0.12 13.45
CA ALA A 322 -4.70 1.01 12.54
C ALA A 322 -4.30 0.65 11.10
N TYR A 323 -3.24 -0.15 10.93
CA TYR A 323 -2.82 -0.58 9.59
C TYR A 323 -3.79 -1.58 8.97
N LEU A 324 -4.35 -2.49 9.78
CA LEU A 324 -5.37 -3.44 9.33
C LEU A 324 -6.64 -2.73 8.85
N GLU A 325 -7.12 -1.78 9.61
CA GLU A 325 -8.26 -0.95 9.23
C GLU A 325 -8.05 -0.35 7.84
N ARG A 326 -6.87 0.25 7.58
CA ARG A 326 -6.54 0.84 6.28
C ARG A 326 -6.44 -0.18 5.14
N ILE A 327 -5.94 -1.38 5.43
CA ILE A 327 -5.86 -2.47 4.46
C ILE A 327 -7.26 -3.01 4.15
N PHE A 328 -8.05 -3.31 5.17
CA PHE A 328 -9.41 -3.83 4.98
C PHE A 328 -10.36 -2.78 4.40
N GLU A 329 -10.22 -1.51 4.77
CA GLU A 329 -10.89 -0.40 4.09
C GLU A 329 -10.66 -0.44 2.57
N THR A 330 -9.45 -0.80 2.14
CA THR A 330 -9.14 -0.95 0.71
C THR A 330 -9.75 -2.21 0.12
N LEU A 331 -9.66 -3.35 0.81
CA LEU A 331 -10.19 -4.64 0.35
C LEU A 331 -11.73 -4.70 0.35
N ASP A 332 -12.38 -3.89 1.19
CA ASP A 332 -13.83 -3.83 1.31
C ASP A 332 -14.47 -2.88 0.29
N VAL A 333 -13.67 -2.03 -0.40
CA VAL A 333 -14.18 -1.22 -1.52
C VAL A 333 -14.72 -2.15 -2.61
N GLN A 334 -16.00 -2.03 -2.89
CA GLN A 334 -16.61 -2.81 -3.94
C GLN A 334 -16.35 -2.14 -5.29
N PRO A 335 -15.88 -2.86 -6.32
CA PRO A 335 -15.81 -2.32 -7.67
C PRO A 335 -17.21 -1.90 -8.13
N GLU A 336 -17.40 -0.61 -8.42
CA GLU A 336 -18.69 -0.08 -8.92
C GLU A 336 -18.97 -0.59 -10.32
N ILE A 337 -17.93 -0.70 -11.15
CA ILE A 337 -18.02 -1.17 -12.53
C ILE A 337 -17.69 -2.67 -12.57
N ARG A 338 -18.70 -3.49 -12.82
CA ARG A 338 -18.59 -4.96 -12.92
C ARG A 338 -19.33 -5.46 -14.15
N ASN A 339 -18.95 -6.65 -14.59
CA ASN A 339 -19.77 -7.36 -15.55
C ASN A 339 -21.12 -7.71 -14.92
N ALA A 340 -22.20 -7.44 -15.62
CA ALA A 340 -23.53 -7.93 -15.22
C ALA A 340 -23.50 -9.47 -15.16
N PRO A 341 -24.32 -10.12 -14.31
CA PRO A 341 -24.33 -11.57 -14.22
C PRO A 341 -24.67 -12.28 -15.55
N ASP A 342 -25.38 -11.59 -16.42
CA ASP A 342 -25.83 -12.00 -17.75
C ASP A 342 -25.04 -11.31 -18.89
N ALA A 343 -23.92 -10.65 -18.56
CA ALA A 343 -23.08 -9.98 -19.56
C ALA A 343 -22.56 -10.98 -20.60
N VAL A 344 -22.70 -10.62 -21.86
CA VAL A 344 -22.23 -11.41 -23.01
C VAL A 344 -20.96 -10.77 -23.58
N ASP A 345 -20.13 -11.56 -24.26
CA ASP A 345 -19.00 -10.98 -24.98
C ASP A 345 -19.49 -10.16 -26.17
N LEU A 346 -18.94 -8.93 -26.29
CA LEU A 346 -19.22 -8.05 -27.41
C LEU A 346 -18.66 -8.69 -28.69
N PRO A 347 -19.49 -8.95 -29.72
CA PRO A 347 -19.00 -9.49 -30.99
C PRO A 347 -18.02 -8.53 -31.65
N GLN A 348 -17.40 -8.93 -32.74
CA GLN A 348 -16.56 -8.01 -33.52
C GLN A 348 -17.43 -6.85 -34.04
N ILE A 349 -17.06 -5.63 -33.63
CA ILE A 349 -17.86 -4.44 -33.92
C ILE A 349 -17.49 -3.78 -35.24
N GLU A 350 -18.46 -3.08 -35.86
CA GLU A 350 -18.25 -2.14 -36.95
C GLU A 350 -17.82 -0.78 -36.42
N GLY A 351 -18.30 -0.40 -35.21
CA GLY A 351 -17.91 0.79 -34.47
C GLY A 351 -18.92 1.93 -34.54
N ARG A 352 -20.22 1.63 -34.74
CA ARG A 352 -21.27 2.62 -34.51
C ARG A 352 -21.41 2.90 -33.03
N VAL A 353 -21.47 4.18 -32.66
CA VAL A 353 -21.59 4.62 -31.25
C VAL A 353 -22.79 5.53 -31.10
N ASP A 354 -23.67 5.20 -30.15
CA ASP A 354 -24.84 6.02 -29.86
C ASP A 354 -24.88 6.37 -28.35
N PHE A 355 -24.99 7.65 -28.04
CA PHE A 355 -25.35 8.19 -26.72
C PHE A 355 -26.82 8.60 -26.81
N ASN A 356 -27.68 8.05 -25.95
CA ASN A 356 -29.11 8.31 -25.96
C ASN A 356 -29.52 8.92 -24.62
N ASP A 357 -29.92 10.20 -24.62
CA ASP A 357 -30.39 10.96 -23.45
C ASP A 357 -29.46 10.81 -22.23
N VAL A 358 -28.14 10.86 -22.44
CA VAL A 358 -27.17 10.56 -21.39
C VAL A 358 -27.07 11.68 -20.37
N VAL A 359 -27.33 11.34 -19.10
CA VAL A 359 -27.08 12.17 -17.94
C VAL A 359 -25.99 11.52 -17.08
N PHE A 360 -25.02 12.31 -16.65
CA PHE A 360 -23.93 11.82 -15.81
C PHE A 360 -23.50 12.80 -14.72
N ARG A 361 -23.12 12.24 -13.56
CA ARG A 361 -22.54 12.94 -12.39
C ARG A 361 -21.50 12.02 -11.73
N TYR A 362 -20.39 12.59 -11.24
CA TYR A 362 -19.36 11.83 -10.55
C TYR A 362 -19.73 11.43 -9.12
N GLU A 363 -20.57 12.22 -8.47
CA GLU A 363 -21.10 11.95 -7.13
C GLU A 363 -22.62 11.81 -7.20
N PRO A 364 -23.24 10.86 -6.46
CA PRO A 364 -24.69 10.63 -6.53
C PRO A 364 -25.53 11.91 -6.30
N ASP A 365 -25.10 12.76 -5.37
CA ASP A 365 -25.77 14.02 -5.03
C ASP A 365 -25.10 15.25 -5.67
N GLY A 366 -24.15 15.02 -6.57
CA GLY A 366 -23.38 16.06 -7.25
C GLY A 366 -24.17 16.72 -8.40
N ARG A 367 -23.59 17.82 -8.92
CA ARG A 367 -24.12 18.46 -10.13
C ARG A 367 -23.97 17.53 -11.33
N ASN A 368 -24.91 17.60 -12.26
CA ASN A 368 -24.76 16.92 -13.54
C ASN A 368 -23.57 17.53 -14.32
N ILE A 369 -22.72 16.65 -14.82
CA ILE A 369 -21.59 17.01 -15.70
C ILE A 369 -22.02 16.88 -17.16
N LEU A 370 -22.88 15.87 -17.47
CA LEU A 370 -23.56 15.76 -18.75
C LEU A 370 -25.07 15.82 -18.52
N ASN A 371 -25.78 16.50 -19.41
CA ASN A 371 -27.20 16.77 -19.32
C ASN A 371 -27.87 16.44 -20.66
N LEU A 372 -28.56 15.28 -20.72
CA LEU A 372 -29.30 14.82 -21.90
C LEU A 372 -28.45 14.92 -23.19
N VAL A 373 -27.29 14.24 -23.16
CA VAL A 373 -26.40 14.21 -24.34
C VAL A 373 -26.91 13.16 -25.31
N ASP A 374 -27.22 13.62 -26.52
CA ASP A 374 -27.52 12.78 -27.68
C ASP A 374 -26.39 12.92 -28.70
N LEU A 375 -25.78 11.79 -29.09
CA LEU A 375 -24.70 11.75 -30.07
C LEU A 375 -24.76 10.42 -30.83
N HIS A 376 -24.85 10.50 -32.16
CA HIS A 376 -24.87 9.35 -33.04
C HIS A 376 -23.68 9.41 -33.99
N VAL A 377 -22.84 8.38 -33.94
CA VAL A 377 -21.60 8.31 -34.73
C VAL A 377 -21.61 7.06 -35.59
N GLU A 378 -21.55 7.25 -36.90
CA GLU A 378 -21.46 6.16 -37.87
C GLU A 378 -20.05 5.52 -37.87
N PRO A 379 -19.96 4.23 -38.24
CA PRO A 379 -18.68 3.53 -38.32
C PRO A 379 -17.64 4.25 -39.22
N GLY A 380 -16.40 4.29 -38.74
CA GLY A 380 -15.27 4.85 -39.48
C GLY A 380 -15.18 6.38 -39.49
N LYS A 381 -16.04 7.09 -38.76
CA LYS A 381 -16.04 8.55 -38.63
C LYS A 381 -15.11 9.05 -37.54
N THR A 382 -14.49 10.21 -37.79
CA THR A 382 -13.67 10.93 -36.82
C THR A 382 -14.47 12.08 -36.23
N ILE A 383 -14.70 12.05 -34.92
CA ILE A 383 -15.41 13.07 -34.14
C ILE A 383 -14.43 13.89 -33.33
N ALA A 384 -14.43 15.21 -33.51
CA ALA A 384 -13.68 16.14 -32.67
C ALA A 384 -14.58 16.69 -31.56
N LEU A 385 -14.22 16.44 -30.31
CA LEU A 385 -14.89 17.01 -29.13
C LEU A 385 -14.16 18.31 -28.75
N VAL A 386 -14.85 19.45 -28.87
CA VAL A 386 -14.29 20.78 -28.61
C VAL A 386 -15.16 21.55 -27.60
N GLY A 387 -14.59 22.54 -26.94
CA GLY A 387 -15.31 23.35 -25.94
C GLY A 387 -14.42 23.76 -24.78
N PRO A 388 -14.91 24.57 -23.85
CA PRO A 388 -14.12 25.06 -22.72
C PRO A 388 -13.71 23.92 -21.76
N THR A 389 -12.70 24.22 -20.91
CA THR A 389 -12.28 23.29 -19.87
C THR A 389 -13.42 23.04 -18.89
N GLY A 390 -13.67 21.78 -18.54
CA GLY A 390 -14.78 21.39 -17.66
C GLY A 390 -16.14 21.28 -18.35
N ALA A 391 -16.23 21.39 -19.68
CA ALA A 391 -17.49 21.25 -20.43
C ALA A 391 -18.05 19.82 -20.48
N GLY A 392 -17.26 18.79 -20.15
CA GLY A 392 -17.70 17.38 -20.17
C GLY A 392 -17.04 16.51 -21.26
N LYS A 393 -16.06 17.01 -22.03
CA LYS A 393 -15.40 16.28 -23.12
C LYS A 393 -14.78 14.94 -22.66
N THR A 394 -13.93 14.97 -21.64
CA THR A 394 -13.29 13.78 -21.06
C THR A 394 -14.31 12.84 -20.45
N THR A 395 -15.43 13.37 -19.96
CA THR A 395 -16.52 12.56 -19.39
C THR A 395 -17.19 11.70 -20.46
N ILE A 396 -17.43 12.22 -21.67
CA ILE A 396 -17.97 11.43 -22.80
C ILE A 396 -17.06 10.25 -23.11
N ILE A 397 -15.75 10.47 -23.17
CA ILE A 397 -14.75 9.43 -23.39
C ILE A 397 -14.74 8.38 -22.27
N ASN A 398 -14.82 8.83 -21.02
CA ASN A 398 -14.85 7.93 -19.87
C ASN A 398 -16.08 7.03 -19.84
N LEU A 399 -17.23 7.54 -20.27
CA LEU A 399 -18.46 6.75 -20.39
C LEU A 399 -18.40 5.76 -21.55
N LEU A 400 -17.86 6.16 -22.69
CA LEU A 400 -17.67 5.28 -23.85
C LEU A 400 -16.76 4.10 -23.49
N SER A 401 -15.66 4.36 -22.77
CA SER A 401 -14.71 3.34 -22.29
C SER A 401 -15.23 2.53 -21.10
N ARG A 402 -16.44 2.86 -20.63
CA ARG A 402 -17.04 2.31 -19.42
C ARG A 402 -16.07 2.33 -18.22
N PHE A 403 -15.43 3.49 -18.01
CA PHE A 403 -14.73 3.77 -16.75
C PHE A 403 -15.71 4.23 -15.67
N TYR A 404 -16.86 4.72 -16.09
CA TYR A 404 -18.04 5.07 -15.29
C TYR A 404 -19.30 4.60 -16.02
N ASP A 405 -20.36 4.31 -15.28
CA ASP A 405 -21.69 4.04 -15.85
C ASP A 405 -22.55 5.30 -15.84
N VAL A 406 -23.44 5.46 -16.80
CA VAL A 406 -24.35 6.60 -16.90
C VAL A 406 -25.36 6.62 -15.73
N ALA A 407 -25.77 7.81 -15.29
CA ALA A 407 -26.83 7.96 -14.29
C ALA A 407 -28.22 7.73 -14.91
N GLU A 408 -28.44 8.27 -16.12
CA GLU A 408 -29.67 8.10 -16.91
C GLU A 408 -29.28 7.98 -18.38
N GLY A 409 -30.14 7.36 -19.19
CA GLY A 409 -29.88 7.11 -20.59
C GLY A 409 -29.03 5.86 -20.83
N SER A 410 -28.42 5.78 -22.02
CA SER A 410 -27.59 4.64 -22.41
C SER A 410 -26.48 5.05 -23.39
N VAL A 411 -25.37 4.30 -23.33
CA VAL A 411 -24.30 4.33 -24.35
C VAL A 411 -24.28 2.97 -25.01
N THR A 412 -24.44 2.95 -26.33
CA THR A 412 -24.47 1.70 -27.09
C THR A 412 -23.39 1.67 -28.17
N ILE A 413 -22.86 0.48 -28.45
CA ILE A 413 -21.92 0.22 -29.54
C ILE A 413 -22.54 -0.88 -30.42
N ASP A 414 -22.74 -0.56 -31.68
CA ASP A 414 -23.47 -1.41 -32.64
C ASP A 414 -24.81 -1.93 -32.07
N GLY A 415 -25.53 -1.07 -31.32
CA GLY A 415 -26.80 -1.40 -30.67
C GLY A 415 -26.68 -2.17 -29.35
N HIS A 416 -25.48 -2.57 -28.89
CA HIS A 416 -25.25 -3.21 -27.62
C HIS A 416 -24.95 -2.19 -26.54
N ASP A 417 -25.74 -2.15 -25.45
CA ASP A 417 -25.45 -1.30 -24.31
C ASP A 417 -24.13 -1.75 -23.67
N VAL A 418 -23.22 -0.80 -23.43
CA VAL A 418 -21.90 -1.07 -22.84
C VAL A 418 -21.99 -1.74 -21.46
N ARG A 419 -23.13 -1.62 -20.75
CA ARG A 419 -23.38 -2.26 -19.45
C ARG A 419 -23.75 -3.73 -19.57
N SER A 420 -24.25 -4.17 -20.74
CA SER A 420 -24.70 -5.55 -21.00
C SER A 420 -23.59 -6.47 -21.52
N VAL A 421 -22.42 -5.93 -21.81
CA VAL A 421 -21.28 -6.68 -22.35
C VAL A 421 -20.14 -6.80 -21.33
N THR A 422 -19.26 -7.80 -21.54
CA THR A 422 -18.09 -7.97 -20.67
C THR A 422 -17.08 -6.85 -20.90
N LEU A 423 -16.48 -6.34 -19.81
CA LEU A 423 -15.48 -5.27 -19.87
C LEU A 423 -14.25 -5.65 -20.71
N GLU A 424 -13.89 -6.93 -20.69
CA GLU A 424 -12.75 -7.44 -21.44
C GLU A 424 -13.01 -7.39 -22.94
N SER A 425 -14.16 -7.89 -23.41
CA SER A 425 -14.53 -7.88 -24.84
C SER A 425 -14.74 -6.46 -25.37
N LEU A 426 -15.28 -5.56 -24.54
CA LEU A 426 -15.45 -4.15 -24.86
C LEU A 426 -14.08 -3.46 -25.04
N ARG A 427 -13.21 -3.54 -24.03
CA ARG A 427 -11.93 -2.82 -24.02
C ARG A 427 -10.90 -3.37 -25.01
N ARG A 428 -10.99 -4.66 -25.37
CA ARG A 428 -10.13 -5.24 -26.42
C ARG A 428 -10.36 -4.62 -27.80
N GLN A 429 -11.53 -4.10 -28.06
CA GLN A 429 -11.88 -3.48 -29.34
C GLN A 429 -11.76 -1.95 -29.32
N MET A 430 -11.27 -1.39 -28.20
CA MET A 430 -11.04 0.03 -28.00
C MET A 430 -9.54 0.33 -27.83
N GLY A 431 -9.07 1.35 -28.50
CA GLY A 431 -7.74 1.94 -28.29
C GLY A 431 -7.89 3.28 -27.56
N VAL A 432 -7.44 3.36 -26.31
CA VAL A 432 -7.53 4.59 -25.52
C VAL A 432 -6.14 5.16 -25.33
N MET A 433 -5.96 6.43 -25.71
CA MET A 433 -4.74 7.19 -25.49
C MET A 433 -5.07 8.44 -24.70
N LEU A 434 -4.60 8.47 -23.45
CA LEU A 434 -4.80 9.58 -22.54
C LEU A 434 -3.74 10.68 -22.78
N GLN A 435 -4.03 11.89 -22.32
CA GLN A 435 -3.18 13.08 -22.39
C GLN A 435 -1.74 12.81 -21.91
N ASP A 436 -1.59 12.15 -20.76
CA ASP A 436 -0.30 11.71 -20.23
C ASP A 436 0.00 10.28 -20.65
N THR A 437 0.80 10.11 -21.69
CA THR A 437 1.20 8.80 -22.17
C THR A 437 2.09 8.08 -21.17
N PHE A 438 1.61 6.96 -20.63
CA PHE A 438 2.36 6.15 -19.68
C PHE A 438 3.28 5.15 -20.39
N ILE A 439 4.58 5.19 -20.09
CA ILE A 439 5.59 4.24 -20.53
C ILE A 439 6.04 3.42 -19.32
N PHE A 440 5.95 2.11 -19.42
CA PHE A 440 6.43 1.19 -18.38
C PHE A 440 7.95 1.10 -18.38
N SER A 441 8.53 0.88 -17.20
CA SER A 441 9.95 0.50 -17.11
C SER A 441 10.17 -0.82 -17.84
N GLY A 442 11.18 -0.87 -18.70
CA GLY A 442 11.47 -1.99 -19.58
C GLY A 442 12.08 -1.48 -20.87
N ASN A 443 12.04 -2.24 -21.95
CA ASN A 443 12.53 -1.76 -23.24
C ASN A 443 11.40 -1.22 -24.13
N VAL A 444 11.76 -0.54 -25.22
CA VAL A 444 10.81 0.03 -26.18
C VAL A 444 9.94 -1.05 -26.80
N ARG A 445 10.52 -2.21 -27.14
CA ARG A 445 9.84 -3.37 -27.71
C ARG A 445 8.69 -3.86 -26.81
N GLU A 446 8.96 -4.05 -25.52
CA GLU A 446 7.95 -4.49 -24.56
C GLU A 446 6.84 -3.45 -24.37
N ASN A 447 7.19 -2.17 -24.41
CA ASN A 447 6.21 -1.11 -24.34
C ASN A 447 5.25 -1.08 -25.55
N ILE A 448 5.73 -1.39 -26.75
CA ILE A 448 4.84 -1.51 -27.94
C ILE A 448 4.05 -2.80 -27.87
N ARG A 449 4.69 -3.94 -27.49
CA ARG A 449 4.05 -5.26 -27.33
C ARG A 449 2.91 -5.27 -26.33
N TYR A 450 2.87 -4.32 -25.40
CA TYR A 450 1.79 -4.19 -24.42
C TYR A 450 0.39 -4.07 -25.07
N GLY A 451 0.30 -3.58 -26.32
CA GLY A 451 -0.96 -3.55 -27.08
C GLY A 451 -1.45 -4.94 -27.51
N LYS A 452 -0.52 -5.89 -27.75
CA LYS A 452 -0.80 -7.28 -28.14
C LYS A 452 0.35 -8.15 -27.65
N LEU A 453 0.16 -8.84 -26.49
CA LEU A 453 1.23 -9.54 -25.79
C LEU A 453 1.87 -10.70 -26.57
N ASP A 454 1.12 -11.29 -27.49
CA ASP A 454 1.53 -12.39 -28.38
C ASP A 454 2.07 -11.92 -29.74
N ALA A 455 2.25 -10.60 -29.92
CA ALA A 455 2.76 -10.03 -31.16
C ALA A 455 4.21 -10.46 -31.43
N THR A 456 4.48 -10.77 -32.71
CA THR A 456 5.85 -11.05 -33.16
C THR A 456 6.67 -9.77 -33.26
N ASP A 457 7.99 -9.91 -33.35
CA ASP A 457 8.87 -8.77 -33.50
C ASP A 457 8.67 -8.04 -34.84
N GLU A 458 8.28 -8.77 -35.88
CA GLU A 458 7.95 -8.21 -37.18
C GLU A 458 6.68 -7.37 -37.12
N GLU A 459 5.64 -7.81 -36.38
CA GLU A 459 4.42 -7.03 -36.15
C GLU A 459 4.72 -5.73 -35.39
N ILE A 460 5.59 -5.79 -34.36
CA ILE A 460 6.01 -4.61 -33.58
C ILE A 460 6.72 -3.60 -34.48
N VAL A 461 7.68 -4.07 -35.28
CA VAL A 461 8.42 -3.20 -36.21
C VAL A 461 7.49 -2.62 -37.29
N ALA A 462 6.56 -3.41 -37.80
CA ALA A 462 5.57 -2.94 -38.79
C ALA A 462 4.66 -1.85 -38.18
N ALA A 463 4.17 -2.04 -36.96
CA ALA A 463 3.38 -1.03 -36.26
C ALA A 463 4.17 0.26 -36.03
N ALA A 464 5.43 0.15 -35.57
CA ALA A 464 6.30 1.31 -35.36
C ALA A 464 6.60 2.09 -36.67
N LYS A 465 6.82 1.37 -37.78
CA LYS A 465 7.01 2.00 -39.11
C LYS A 465 5.77 2.74 -39.56
N ALA A 466 4.58 2.14 -39.37
CA ALA A 466 3.33 2.71 -39.82
C ALA A 466 2.98 4.05 -39.12
N VAL A 467 3.43 4.23 -37.87
CA VAL A 467 3.24 5.47 -37.11
C VAL A 467 4.49 6.35 -37.06
N HIS A 468 5.47 6.11 -37.94
CA HIS A 468 6.73 6.88 -38.04
C HIS A 468 7.56 6.87 -36.72
N ALA A 469 7.42 5.83 -35.90
CA ALA A 469 8.22 5.66 -34.69
C ALA A 469 9.56 4.95 -34.95
N HIS A 470 9.67 4.17 -36.04
CA HIS A 470 10.81 3.29 -36.31
C HIS A 470 12.14 4.04 -36.34
N ASP A 471 12.20 5.17 -37.07
CA ASP A 471 13.44 5.87 -37.33
C ASP A 471 14.06 6.40 -36.03
N PHE A 472 13.27 7.10 -35.17
CA PHE A 472 13.80 7.55 -33.89
C PHE A 472 14.17 6.41 -32.97
N ILE A 473 13.43 5.26 -33.02
CA ILE A 473 13.76 4.08 -32.22
C ILE A 473 15.13 3.53 -32.63
N MET A 474 15.42 3.48 -33.92
CA MET A 474 16.73 3.04 -34.44
C MET A 474 17.86 4.00 -34.12
N ASP A 475 17.56 5.29 -33.87
CA ASP A 475 18.52 6.29 -33.42
C ASP A 475 18.86 6.17 -31.93
N LEU A 476 18.10 5.36 -31.14
CA LEU A 476 18.41 5.07 -29.76
C LEU A 476 19.61 4.10 -29.66
N PRO A 477 20.38 4.11 -28.55
CA PRO A 477 21.62 3.33 -28.42
C PRO A 477 21.48 1.84 -28.75
N ASP A 478 20.38 1.20 -28.29
CA ASP A 478 20.09 -0.23 -28.50
C ASP A 478 18.81 -0.46 -29.32
N GLY A 479 18.36 0.55 -30.07
CA GLY A 479 17.15 0.47 -30.88
C GLY A 479 15.91 0.07 -30.08
N TYR A 480 15.19 -0.96 -30.51
CA TYR A 480 14.00 -1.50 -29.82
C TYR A 480 14.31 -2.08 -28.43
N ASP A 481 15.54 -2.48 -28.16
CA ASP A 481 15.94 -3.06 -26.88
C ASP A 481 16.48 -2.00 -25.91
N THR A 482 16.47 -0.71 -26.31
CA THR A 482 16.81 0.41 -25.43
C THR A 482 15.91 0.40 -24.20
N VAL A 483 16.56 0.37 -23.02
CA VAL A 483 15.88 0.40 -21.72
C VAL A 483 15.33 1.81 -21.47
N VAL A 484 14.06 1.85 -21.15
CA VAL A 484 13.35 3.08 -20.81
C VAL A 484 13.05 3.09 -19.32
N GLU A 485 13.44 4.17 -18.65
CA GLU A 485 13.19 4.36 -17.22
C GLU A 485 11.71 4.67 -16.93
N GLU A 486 11.38 4.73 -15.66
CA GLU A 486 10.01 5.02 -15.18
C GLU A 486 9.41 6.24 -15.88
N ARG A 487 8.20 6.09 -16.40
CA ARG A 487 7.44 7.09 -17.18
C ARG A 487 8.13 7.58 -18.44
N GLY A 488 9.16 6.87 -18.93
CA GLY A 488 9.86 7.29 -20.13
C GLY A 488 10.64 8.60 -19.97
N SER A 489 11.24 8.84 -18.79
CA SER A 489 11.94 10.09 -18.46
C SER A 489 13.09 10.43 -19.41
N THR A 490 13.66 9.43 -20.07
CA THR A 490 14.74 9.55 -21.06
C THR A 490 14.24 9.91 -22.47
N LEU A 491 12.94 9.82 -22.72
CA LEU A 491 12.32 10.10 -24.02
C LEU A 491 11.64 11.47 -24.03
N SER A 492 11.64 12.13 -25.20
CA SER A 492 10.83 13.34 -25.40
C SER A 492 9.33 13.04 -25.32
N ALA A 493 8.51 14.07 -25.10
CA ALA A 493 7.05 13.91 -25.08
C ALA A 493 6.51 13.32 -26.39
N GLY A 494 7.01 13.78 -27.53
CA GLY A 494 6.63 13.26 -28.86
C GLY A 494 7.05 11.80 -29.07
N GLN A 495 8.27 11.43 -28.64
CA GLN A 495 8.73 10.04 -28.72
C GLN A 495 7.88 9.09 -27.90
N ARG A 496 7.48 9.49 -26.67
CA ARG A 496 6.54 8.70 -25.85
C ARG A 496 5.20 8.53 -26.56
N GLN A 497 4.71 9.59 -27.21
CA GLN A 497 3.44 9.56 -27.93
C GLN A 497 3.50 8.65 -29.17
N LEU A 498 4.61 8.67 -29.93
CA LEU A 498 4.82 7.76 -31.06
C LEU A 498 4.88 6.28 -30.63
N ILE A 499 5.51 5.97 -29.48
CA ILE A 499 5.47 4.61 -28.90
C ILE A 499 4.04 4.20 -28.54
N ALA A 500 3.25 5.14 -27.97
CA ALA A 500 1.84 4.85 -27.67
C ALA A 500 1.00 4.66 -28.93
N PHE A 501 1.26 5.40 -29.99
CA PHE A 501 0.62 5.18 -31.30
C PHE A 501 0.94 3.77 -31.83
N ALA A 502 2.19 3.34 -31.77
CA ALA A 502 2.59 1.99 -32.16
C ALA A 502 1.89 0.91 -31.31
N ARG A 503 1.79 1.13 -30.00
CA ARG A 503 1.06 0.26 -29.06
C ARG A 503 -0.41 0.11 -29.44
N VAL A 504 -1.09 1.22 -29.71
CA VAL A 504 -2.51 1.23 -30.06
C VAL A 504 -2.73 0.63 -31.45
N LEU A 505 -1.87 0.95 -32.42
CA LEU A 505 -1.97 0.38 -33.76
C LEU A 505 -1.79 -1.14 -33.75
N LEU A 506 -0.86 -1.65 -32.93
CA LEU A 506 -0.62 -3.09 -32.76
C LEU A 506 -1.83 -3.83 -32.17
N ALA A 507 -2.60 -3.17 -31.31
CA ALA A 507 -3.84 -3.71 -30.74
C ALA A 507 -4.99 -3.77 -31.77
N ASP A 508 -4.89 -3.03 -32.89
CA ASP A 508 -5.88 -2.93 -33.98
C ASP A 508 -7.34 -2.71 -33.52
N PRO A 509 -7.62 -1.67 -32.74
CA PRO A 509 -8.95 -1.39 -32.21
C PRO A 509 -9.89 -0.90 -33.33
N ARG A 510 -11.20 -1.13 -33.18
CA ARG A 510 -12.24 -0.58 -34.04
C ARG A 510 -12.66 0.83 -33.64
N ILE A 511 -12.64 1.11 -32.33
CA ILE A 511 -12.92 2.43 -31.78
C ILE A 511 -11.62 2.99 -31.21
N LEU A 512 -11.31 4.22 -31.57
CA LEU A 512 -10.13 4.94 -31.12
C LEU A 512 -10.53 6.16 -30.31
N ILE A 513 -9.89 6.33 -29.16
CA ILE A 513 -10.11 7.45 -28.25
C ILE A 513 -8.78 8.13 -28.02
N LEU A 514 -8.71 9.41 -28.34
CA LEU A 514 -7.50 10.23 -28.25
C LEU A 514 -7.77 11.48 -27.41
N ASP A 515 -6.98 11.68 -26.37
CA ASP A 515 -6.93 12.96 -25.63
C ASP A 515 -5.64 13.68 -26.02
N GLU A 516 -5.76 14.65 -26.93
CA GLU A 516 -4.63 15.33 -27.56
C GLU A 516 -4.26 16.60 -26.80
N ALA A 517 -3.25 16.53 -25.93
CA ALA A 517 -2.71 17.70 -25.26
C ALA A 517 -1.17 17.68 -25.18
N THR A 518 -0.48 17.84 -26.29
CA THR A 518 0.98 18.07 -26.26
C THR A 518 1.31 19.43 -26.87
N SER A 519 1.68 20.38 -26.01
CA SER A 519 2.37 21.62 -26.36
C SER A 519 3.89 21.39 -26.23
N ASN A 520 4.69 22.05 -27.06
CA ASN A 520 6.17 22.07 -27.07
C ASN A 520 6.86 20.79 -27.60
N ILE A 521 6.48 20.40 -28.83
CA ILE A 521 7.19 19.37 -29.60
C ILE A 521 7.97 20.05 -30.70
N ASP A 522 9.17 19.53 -31.04
CA ASP A 522 9.95 19.98 -32.17
C ASP A 522 9.23 19.67 -33.50
N THR A 523 9.47 20.49 -34.53
CA THR A 523 8.75 20.43 -35.83
C THR A 523 8.86 19.07 -36.51
N ARG A 524 10.03 18.42 -36.47
CA ARG A 524 10.23 17.09 -37.11
C ARG A 524 9.41 16.00 -36.44
N THR A 525 9.40 15.99 -35.11
CA THR A 525 8.59 15.04 -34.33
C THR A 525 7.09 15.33 -34.48
N GLU A 526 6.71 16.59 -34.63
CA GLU A 526 5.31 16.96 -34.87
C GLU A 526 4.81 16.48 -36.24
N GLU A 527 5.61 16.59 -37.32
CA GLU A 527 5.26 16.02 -38.63
C GLU A 527 5.09 14.50 -38.55
N ALA A 528 5.98 13.80 -37.85
CA ALA A 528 5.88 12.36 -37.65
C ALA A 528 4.62 11.98 -36.85
N LEU A 529 4.30 12.73 -35.81
CA LEU A 529 3.10 12.56 -35.01
C LEU A 529 1.83 12.76 -35.84
N GLN A 530 1.78 13.82 -36.67
CA GLN A 530 0.60 14.08 -37.49
C GLN A 530 0.41 12.98 -38.56
N ALA A 531 1.51 12.54 -39.19
CA ALA A 531 1.46 11.43 -40.15
C ALA A 531 1.04 10.12 -39.48
N GLY A 532 1.58 9.81 -38.29
CA GLY A 532 1.20 8.65 -37.46
C GLY A 532 -0.26 8.69 -37.04
N LEU A 533 -0.76 9.84 -36.60
CA LEU A 533 -2.15 10.07 -36.24
C LEU A 533 -3.07 9.81 -37.43
N ASN A 534 -2.79 10.38 -38.59
CA ASN A 534 -3.59 10.17 -39.80
C ASN A 534 -3.65 8.67 -40.20
N HIS A 535 -2.55 7.94 -40.01
CA HIS A 535 -2.55 6.48 -40.24
C HIS A 535 -3.42 5.75 -39.24
N LEU A 536 -3.37 6.15 -37.98
CA LEU A 536 -4.11 5.55 -36.87
C LEU A 536 -5.63 5.74 -37.01
N LEU A 537 -6.07 6.90 -37.49
CA LEU A 537 -7.48 7.24 -37.65
C LEU A 537 -8.14 6.48 -38.81
N LYS A 538 -7.37 6.06 -39.81
CA LYS A 538 -7.90 5.50 -41.06
C LYS A 538 -8.70 4.22 -40.84
N GLY A 539 -10.00 4.25 -41.22
CA GLY A 539 -10.90 3.10 -41.14
C GLY A 539 -11.38 2.74 -39.75
N ARG A 540 -11.23 3.64 -38.77
CA ARG A 540 -11.67 3.47 -37.39
C ARG A 540 -12.63 4.56 -36.98
N THR A 541 -13.59 4.22 -36.12
CA THR A 541 -14.43 5.24 -35.47
C THR A 541 -13.59 5.91 -34.39
N SER A 542 -13.40 7.23 -34.47
CA SER A 542 -12.42 7.91 -33.64
C SER A 542 -13.05 9.10 -32.89
N PHE A 543 -12.80 9.18 -31.59
CA PHE A 543 -13.17 10.29 -30.73
C PHE A 543 -11.91 11.02 -30.30
N ILE A 544 -11.80 12.31 -30.61
CA ILE A 544 -10.61 13.11 -30.32
C ILE A 544 -10.99 14.32 -29.48
N ILE A 545 -10.42 14.45 -28.27
CA ILE A 545 -10.43 15.74 -27.57
C ILE A 545 -9.38 16.60 -28.23
N ALA A 546 -9.81 17.44 -29.16
CA ALA A 546 -8.89 18.16 -30.01
C ALA A 546 -8.47 19.50 -29.38
N HIS A 547 -7.15 19.69 -29.28
CA HIS A 547 -6.51 20.93 -28.88
C HIS A 547 -5.71 21.59 -30.03
N ARG A 548 -5.58 20.87 -31.16
CA ARG A 548 -4.88 21.37 -32.37
C ARG A 548 -5.87 21.67 -33.47
N LEU A 549 -5.65 22.81 -34.12
CA LEU A 549 -6.50 23.25 -35.23
C LEU A 549 -6.55 22.24 -36.37
N SER A 550 -5.39 21.69 -36.74
CA SER A 550 -5.28 20.70 -37.84
C SER A 550 -6.10 19.43 -37.58
N THR A 551 -6.21 19.01 -36.35
CA THR A 551 -7.01 17.85 -35.97
C THR A 551 -8.51 18.16 -36.02
N ILE A 552 -8.90 19.38 -35.63
CA ILE A 552 -10.30 19.84 -35.69
C ILE A 552 -10.77 20.02 -37.12
N GLU A 553 -9.96 20.67 -37.99
CA GLU A 553 -10.29 20.93 -39.38
C GLU A 553 -10.48 19.65 -40.20
N ASN A 554 -9.73 18.58 -39.87
CA ASN A 554 -9.74 17.32 -40.59
C ASN A 554 -10.75 16.30 -40.05
N ALA A 555 -11.48 16.61 -38.96
CA ALA A 555 -12.51 15.74 -38.44
C ALA A 555 -13.75 15.69 -39.35
N ASP A 556 -14.35 14.52 -39.49
CA ASP A 556 -15.62 14.37 -40.24
C ASP A 556 -16.73 15.20 -39.59
N GLU A 557 -16.71 15.27 -38.27
CA GLU A 557 -17.72 15.98 -37.50
C GLU A 557 -17.10 16.56 -36.22
N ILE A 558 -17.57 17.75 -35.87
CA ILE A 558 -17.15 18.50 -34.68
C ILE A 558 -18.36 18.64 -33.76
N CYS A 559 -18.22 18.24 -32.49
CA CYS A 559 -19.20 18.44 -31.43
C CYS A 559 -18.68 19.52 -30.47
N TYR A 560 -19.31 20.69 -30.49
CA TYR A 560 -19.03 21.72 -29.53
C TYR A 560 -19.83 21.49 -28.25
N ILE A 561 -19.13 21.23 -27.15
CA ILE A 561 -19.71 20.91 -25.86
C ILE A 561 -19.55 22.11 -24.93
N ASP A 562 -20.68 22.51 -24.32
CA ASP A 562 -20.70 23.54 -23.28
C ASP A 562 -21.73 23.17 -22.21
N HIS A 563 -21.37 23.41 -20.95
CA HIS A 563 -22.19 23.10 -19.79
C HIS A 563 -22.83 21.68 -19.80
N GLY A 564 -22.08 20.70 -20.30
CA GLY A 564 -22.50 19.30 -20.35
C GLY A 564 -23.52 18.95 -21.43
N GLN A 565 -23.69 19.81 -22.43
CA GLN A 565 -24.57 19.59 -23.58
C GLN A 565 -23.82 19.77 -24.90
N ILE A 566 -24.23 19.06 -25.94
CA ILE A 566 -23.75 19.32 -27.31
C ILE A 566 -24.57 20.50 -27.85
N VAL A 567 -23.93 21.66 -27.95
CA VAL A 567 -24.58 22.91 -28.36
C VAL A 567 -24.58 23.06 -29.88
N GLU A 568 -23.52 22.62 -30.53
CA GLU A 568 -23.36 22.68 -31.99
C GLU A 568 -22.70 21.39 -32.48
N GLN A 569 -23.17 20.92 -33.62
CA GLN A 569 -22.69 19.71 -34.29
C GLN A 569 -22.67 19.95 -35.81
N GLY A 570 -21.60 19.54 -36.49
CA GLY A 570 -21.43 19.68 -37.93
C GLY A 570 -19.96 19.65 -38.35
N ASN A 571 -19.67 19.81 -39.64
CA ASN A 571 -18.30 19.90 -40.11
C ASN A 571 -17.70 21.32 -39.91
N HIS A 572 -16.39 21.47 -40.07
CA HIS A 572 -15.67 22.70 -39.85
C HIS A 572 -16.26 23.89 -40.65
N ALA A 573 -16.54 23.70 -41.95
CA ALA A 573 -17.06 24.76 -42.80
C ALA A 573 -18.48 25.18 -42.43
N GLU A 574 -19.34 24.23 -42.09
CA GLU A 574 -20.71 24.48 -41.64
C GLU A 574 -20.75 25.27 -40.35
N LEU A 575 -19.96 24.87 -39.35
CA LEU A 575 -19.94 25.52 -38.05
C LEU A 575 -19.33 26.93 -38.12
N LEU A 576 -18.33 27.15 -38.96
CA LEU A 576 -17.81 28.51 -39.23
C LEU A 576 -18.88 29.41 -39.86
N ALA A 577 -19.63 28.87 -40.84
CA ALA A 577 -20.69 29.64 -41.51
C ALA A 577 -21.86 30.02 -40.61
N ARG A 578 -22.11 29.26 -39.52
CA ARG A 578 -23.14 29.54 -38.53
C ARG A 578 -22.82 30.71 -37.58
N HIS A 579 -21.53 31.13 -37.52
CA HIS A 579 -21.01 32.16 -36.60
C HIS A 579 -21.45 31.96 -35.12
N GLY A 580 -21.53 30.70 -34.70
CA GLY A 580 -22.02 30.28 -33.39
C GLY A 580 -20.93 30.23 -32.30
N ALA A 581 -21.08 29.32 -31.36
CA ALA A 581 -20.15 29.11 -30.24
C ALA A 581 -18.81 28.55 -30.73
N TYR A 582 -18.83 27.62 -31.68
CA TYR A 582 -17.62 27.10 -32.32
C TYR A 582 -16.83 28.20 -33.04
N TYR A 583 -17.50 29.07 -33.81
CA TYR A 583 -16.86 30.19 -34.50
C TYR A 583 -16.15 31.12 -33.51
N ARG A 584 -16.78 31.47 -32.39
CA ARG A 584 -16.14 32.28 -31.34
C ARG A 584 -14.91 31.62 -30.72
N LEU A 585 -14.97 30.30 -30.49
CA LEU A 585 -13.82 29.53 -30.02
C LEU A 585 -12.68 29.57 -31.05
N TYR A 586 -13.00 29.37 -32.31
CA TYR A 586 -12.04 29.41 -33.42
C TYR A 586 -11.35 30.77 -33.53
N GLU A 587 -12.11 31.87 -33.53
CA GLU A 587 -11.54 33.21 -33.55
C GLU A 587 -10.65 33.50 -32.33
N SER A 588 -11.07 33.13 -31.15
CA SER A 588 -10.31 33.45 -29.94
C SER A 588 -8.99 32.67 -29.81
N GLN A 589 -8.94 31.45 -30.33
CA GLN A 589 -7.78 30.57 -30.14
C GLN A 589 -6.88 30.41 -31.37
N TYR A 590 -7.44 30.53 -32.59
CA TYR A 590 -6.74 30.10 -33.80
C TYR A 590 -6.65 31.17 -34.89
N ALA A 591 -7.47 32.21 -34.88
CA ALA A 591 -7.42 33.24 -35.91
C ALA A 591 -6.09 34.04 -35.92
N MET A 592 -5.43 34.15 -34.75
CA MET A 592 -4.14 34.82 -34.62
C MET A 592 -2.95 33.98 -35.15
N ILE A 593 -3.11 32.71 -35.45
CA ILE A 593 -2.05 31.79 -35.89
C ILE A 593 -1.88 31.85 -37.44
N LYS A 594 -2.88 32.35 -38.16
CA LYS A 594 -2.86 32.45 -39.64
C LYS A 594 -2.34 33.79 -40.20
N VAL A 595 -1.73 34.67 -39.37
CA VAL A 595 -1.12 35.92 -39.81
C VAL A 595 0.39 35.82 -39.92
#